data_af407c31fed733a6784724ca21533d73
#
_entry.id   af407c31fed733a6784724ca21533d73
#
_cell.length_a   1.000
_cell.length_b   1.000
_cell.length_c   1.000
_cell.angle_alpha   90.00
_cell.angle_beta   90.00
_cell.angle_gamma   90.00
#
_symmetry.space_group_name_H-M   'P 1'
#
loop_
_entity.id
_entity.type
_entity.pdbx_description
1 polymer ?
#
loop_
_entity_poly.entity_id
_entity_poly.type
_entity_poly.pdbx_seq_one_letter_code
_entity_poly.pdbx_strand_id
1 'polypeptide(L)'
;VVCGMNLGLAGGTCLSPALSNKAESFYARRADSRNLANRLFGFFGWLGYQDEYAPDMRMYRQDIICERHNTDKTGTFGSKGYFAKYARGPIGLYNAASAAVSVVFTGIVYAFVCLKAWAGAFGVGAVTQYISAVTWLAGSVSSLIGTAGEMRNNASFLKLILEYLEIPDTMCQGSLPLKRKGDVHEIEFRGVSFQYPGSSDYQS
;
A
#
# COMPACT_ATOMS: atom_id res chain seq x y z
N VAL A 1 -10.62 -5.22 41.21
CA VAL A 1 -10.97 -6.14 40.13
C VAL A 1 -11.30 -5.36 38.85
N VAL A 2 -12.07 -4.26 38.93
CA VAL A 2 -12.41 -3.41 37.75
C VAL A 2 -11.17 -2.74 37.11
N CYS A 3 -10.18 -2.35 37.93
CA CYS A 3 -8.98 -1.64 37.47
C CYS A 3 -8.02 -2.56 36.67
N GLY A 4 -7.86 -3.82 37.07
CA GLY A 4 -7.03 -4.78 36.37
C GLY A 4 -7.62 -5.22 35.00
N MET A 5 -8.95 -5.25 34.91
CA MET A 5 -9.65 -5.55 33.65
C MET A 5 -9.54 -4.40 32.65
N ASN A 6 -9.58 -3.15 33.09
CA ASN A 6 -9.40 -2.00 32.23
C ASN A 6 -7.99 -1.96 31.62
N LEU A 7 -6.96 -2.40 32.32
CA LEU A 7 -5.59 -2.49 31.80
C LEU A 7 -5.45 -3.60 30.77
N GLY A 8 -6.07 -4.76 31.00
CA GLY A 8 -6.08 -5.86 30.01
C GLY A 8 -6.87 -5.53 28.76
N LEU A 9 -8.03 -4.88 28.93
CA LEU A 9 -8.86 -4.36 27.83
C LEU A 9 -8.07 -3.34 26.98
N ALA A 10 -7.45 -2.35 27.61
CA ALA A 10 -6.66 -1.36 26.91
C ALA A 10 -5.46 -1.97 26.17
N GLY A 11 -4.78 -2.95 26.77
CA GLY A 11 -3.65 -3.64 26.13
C GLY A 11 -4.05 -4.42 24.88
N GLY A 12 -5.13 -5.19 24.96
CA GLY A 12 -5.62 -6.00 23.82
C GLY A 12 -6.15 -5.14 22.67
N THR A 13 -6.92 -4.07 23.00
CA THR A 13 -7.48 -3.16 21.98
C THR A 13 -6.43 -2.32 21.27
N CYS A 14 -5.30 -2.02 21.90
CA CYS A 14 -4.21 -1.26 21.28
C CYS A 14 -3.19 -2.14 20.55
N LEU A 15 -2.97 -3.37 21.00
CA LEU A 15 -1.92 -4.23 20.47
C LEU A 15 -2.25 -4.76 19.06
N SER A 16 -3.50 -5.17 18.84
CA SER A 16 -3.93 -5.68 17.53
C SER A 16 -3.77 -4.62 16.43
N PRO A 17 -4.32 -3.39 16.52
CA PRO A 17 -4.13 -2.38 15.48
C PRO A 17 -2.67 -1.88 15.40
N ALA A 18 -1.90 -1.91 16.50
CA ALA A 18 -0.47 -1.58 16.44
C ALA A 18 0.33 -2.57 15.59
N LEU A 19 0.00 -3.87 15.65
CA LEU A 19 0.60 -4.89 14.80
C LEU A 19 0.16 -4.73 13.33
N SER A 20 -1.11 -4.45 13.08
CA SER A 20 -1.62 -4.18 11.74
C SER A 20 -0.96 -2.95 11.12
N ASN A 21 -0.84 -1.85 11.87
CA ASN A 21 -0.13 -0.64 11.44
C ASN A 21 1.36 -0.89 11.13
N LYS A 22 2.01 -1.83 11.82
CA LYS A 22 3.38 -2.27 11.46
C LYS A 22 3.40 -2.99 10.13
N ALA A 23 2.43 -3.84 9.82
CA ALA A 23 2.32 -4.49 8.51
C ALA A 23 2.16 -3.45 7.39
N GLU A 24 1.30 -2.46 7.57
CA GLU A 24 1.06 -1.39 6.60
C GLU A 24 2.27 -0.47 6.43
N SER A 25 2.92 -0.08 7.53
CA SER A 25 4.13 0.74 7.45
C SER A 25 5.28 0.00 6.75
N PHE A 26 5.38 -1.31 6.95
CA PHE A 26 6.33 -2.15 6.23
C PHE A 26 6.02 -2.19 4.73
N TYR A 27 4.74 -2.28 4.38
CA TYR A 27 4.25 -2.25 3.01
C TYR A 27 4.53 -0.89 2.34
N ALA A 28 4.25 0.21 3.04
CA ALA A 28 4.48 1.56 2.55
C ALA A 28 5.96 1.87 2.28
N ARG A 29 6.87 1.43 3.17
CA ARG A 29 8.33 1.65 3.02
C ARG A 29 8.95 0.94 1.81
N ARG A 30 8.26 -0.01 1.21
CA ARG A 30 8.73 -0.77 0.05
C ARG A 30 7.92 -0.49 -1.22
N ALA A 31 7.38 0.72 -1.32
CA ALA A 31 6.60 1.18 -2.46
C ALA A 31 7.34 0.97 -3.80
N ASP A 32 8.65 1.28 -3.86
CA ASP A 32 9.45 1.14 -5.09
C ASP A 32 9.53 -0.31 -5.57
N SER A 33 9.83 -1.24 -4.66
CA SER A 33 9.89 -2.67 -5.01
C SER A 33 8.53 -3.21 -5.45
N ARG A 34 7.45 -2.70 -4.85
CA ARG A 34 6.07 -3.03 -5.24
C ARG A 34 5.73 -2.46 -6.61
N ASN A 35 6.10 -1.22 -6.88
CA ASN A 35 5.86 -0.57 -8.16
C ASN A 35 6.57 -1.32 -9.28
N LEU A 36 7.80 -1.76 -9.07
CA LEU A 36 8.51 -2.62 -10.03
C LEU A 36 7.77 -3.94 -10.25
N ALA A 37 7.36 -4.63 -9.18
CA ALA A 37 6.61 -5.89 -9.27
C ALA A 37 5.27 -5.71 -10.02
N ASN A 38 4.55 -4.61 -9.74
CA ASN A 38 3.30 -4.28 -10.43
C ASN A 38 3.53 -3.96 -11.91
N ARG A 39 4.60 -3.24 -12.24
CA ARG A 39 4.97 -2.96 -13.64
C ARG A 39 5.30 -4.23 -14.41
N LEU A 40 6.08 -5.13 -13.82
CA LEU A 40 6.40 -6.42 -14.42
C LEU A 40 5.15 -7.29 -14.59
N PHE A 41 4.29 -7.33 -13.57
CA PHE A 41 3.00 -8.02 -13.65
C PHE A 41 2.10 -7.41 -14.75
N GLY A 42 1.97 -6.08 -14.76
CA GLY A 42 1.22 -5.37 -15.80
C GLY A 42 1.75 -5.69 -17.20
N PHE A 43 3.07 -5.57 -17.41
CA PHE A 43 3.68 -5.84 -18.69
C PHE A 43 3.45 -7.28 -19.17
N PHE A 44 3.85 -8.26 -18.38
CA PHE A 44 3.74 -9.67 -18.80
C PHE A 44 2.30 -10.21 -18.76
N GLY A 45 1.43 -9.65 -17.91
CA GLY A 45 0.03 -10.05 -17.85
C GLY A 45 -0.82 -9.47 -18.98
N TRP A 46 -0.57 -8.23 -19.37
CA TRP A 46 -1.37 -7.54 -20.39
C TRP A 46 -0.83 -7.70 -21.82
N LEU A 47 0.43 -8.04 -21.99
CA LEU A 47 1.06 -8.16 -23.30
C LEU A 47 0.29 -9.14 -24.23
N GLY A 48 -0.23 -10.22 -23.66
CA GLY A 48 -1.00 -11.21 -24.42
C GLY A 48 -2.45 -10.80 -24.78
N TYR A 49 -2.96 -9.71 -24.18
CA TYR A 49 -4.34 -9.24 -24.41
C TYR A 49 -4.42 -8.06 -25.38
N GLN A 50 -3.29 -7.47 -25.75
CA GLN A 50 -3.27 -6.30 -26.61
C GLN A 50 -3.05 -6.71 -28.06
N ASP A 51 -4.03 -6.42 -28.92
CA ASP A 51 -4.00 -6.76 -30.33
C ASP A 51 -2.82 -6.11 -31.07
N GLU A 52 -2.38 -4.95 -30.60
CA GLU A 52 -1.23 -4.22 -31.16
C GLU A 52 0.07 -5.02 -31.11
N TYR A 53 0.29 -5.82 -30.07
CA TYR A 53 1.48 -6.66 -29.91
C TYR A 53 1.32 -8.09 -30.43
N ALA A 54 0.14 -8.44 -30.92
CA ALA A 54 -0.13 -9.80 -31.41
C ALA A 54 0.81 -10.26 -32.53
N PRO A 55 1.21 -9.42 -33.52
CA PRO A 55 2.22 -9.79 -34.51
C PRO A 55 3.57 -10.10 -33.88
N ASP A 56 4.05 -9.25 -32.98
CA ASP A 56 5.34 -9.41 -32.32
C ASP A 56 5.36 -10.65 -31.42
N MET A 57 4.26 -10.89 -30.69
CA MET A 57 4.09 -12.09 -29.87
C MET A 57 4.24 -13.37 -30.69
N ARG A 58 3.67 -13.42 -31.89
CA ARG A 58 3.74 -14.59 -32.77
C ARG A 58 5.10 -14.73 -33.49
N MET A 59 5.64 -13.59 -33.94
CA MET A 59 6.86 -13.58 -34.74
C MET A 59 8.09 -13.90 -33.89
N TYR A 60 8.16 -13.34 -32.67
CA TYR A 60 9.30 -13.46 -31.77
C TYR A 60 9.08 -14.47 -30.65
N ARG A 61 7.98 -15.21 -30.66
CA ARG A 61 7.63 -16.20 -29.62
C ARG A 61 7.71 -15.63 -28.20
N GLN A 62 7.21 -14.41 -28.03
CA GLN A 62 7.21 -13.73 -26.72
C GLN A 62 6.27 -14.39 -25.72
N ASP A 63 5.36 -15.26 -26.16
CA ASP A 63 4.56 -16.18 -25.36
C ASP A 63 5.42 -16.97 -24.37
N ILE A 64 6.55 -17.50 -24.84
CA ILE A 64 7.49 -18.27 -24.02
C ILE A 64 8.10 -17.42 -22.90
N ILE A 65 8.41 -16.15 -23.18
CA ILE A 65 8.97 -15.23 -22.17
C ILE A 65 7.93 -14.91 -21.11
N CYS A 66 6.69 -14.65 -21.51
CA CYS A 66 5.57 -14.38 -20.60
C CYS A 66 5.28 -15.61 -19.72
N GLU A 67 5.20 -16.81 -20.30
CA GLU A 67 4.99 -18.04 -19.59
C GLU A 67 6.13 -18.32 -18.59
N ARG A 68 7.37 -18.14 -19.01
CA ARG A 68 8.55 -18.30 -18.17
C ARG A 68 8.51 -17.34 -16.98
N HIS A 69 8.18 -16.07 -17.21
CA HIS A 69 8.05 -15.09 -16.13
C HIS A 69 6.96 -15.48 -15.13
N ASN A 70 5.82 -15.98 -15.60
CA ASN A 70 4.70 -16.37 -14.74
C ASN A 70 4.96 -17.69 -13.99
N THR A 71 5.70 -18.63 -14.61
CA THR A 71 5.97 -19.97 -14.05
C THR A 71 7.23 -20.00 -13.20
N ASP A 72 8.18 -19.08 -13.40
CA ASP A 72 9.42 -19.04 -12.65
C ASP A 72 9.16 -18.81 -11.15
N LYS A 73 9.94 -19.48 -10.32
CA LYS A 73 9.91 -19.33 -8.85
C LYS A 73 10.17 -17.90 -8.41
N THR A 74 10.93 -17.13 -9.18
CA THR A 74 11.25 -15.72 -8.92
C THR A 74 10.26 -14.75 -9.56
N GLY A 75 9.37 -15.21 -10.42
CA GLY A 75 8.30 -14.42 -11.01
C GLY A 75 7.39 -13.80 -9.95
N THR A 76 6.58 -12.84 -10.34
CA THR A 76 5.77 -12.02 -9.42
C THR A 76 4.95 -12.86 -8.43
N PHE A 77 4.34 -13.96 -8.90
CA PHE A 77 3.54 -14.90 -8.09
C PHE A 77 4.28 -16.18 -7.72
N GLY A 78 5.53 -16.34 -8.14
CA GLY A 78 6.35 -17.50 -7.82
C GLY A 78 6.59 -17.67 -6.32
N SER A 79 6.99 -18.86 -5.90
CA SER A 79 7.21 -19.16 -4.48
C SER A 79 8.30 -18.31 -3.80
N LYS A 80 9.22 -17.72 -4.58
CA LYS A 80 10.26 -16.78 -4.16
C LYS A 80 10.03 -15.36 -4.69
N GLY A 81 8.88 -15.12 -5.35
CA GLY A 81 8.50 -13.85 -5.92
C GLY A 81 8.13 -12.81 -4.86
N TYR A 82 7.83 -11.61 -5.34
CA TYR A 82 7.50 -10.47 -4.48
C TYR A 82 6.36 -10.76 -3.50
N PHE A 83 5.23 -11.28 -4.00
CA PHE A 83 4.08 -11.57 -3.14
C PHE A 83 4.35 -12.67 -2.12
N ALA A 84 5.03 -13.74 -2.52
CA ALA A 84 5.38 -14.80 -1.58
C ALA A 84 6.33 -14.31 -0.49
N LYS A 85 7.32 -13.50 -0.85
CA LYS A 85 8.31 -12.98 0.09
C LYS A 85 7.71 -12.03 1.13
N TYR A 86 6.77 -11.18 0.73
CA TYR A 86 6.23 -10.14 1.60
C TYR A 86 4.89 -10.52 2.22
N ALA A 87 3.96 -11.11 1.46
CA ALA A 87 2.64 -11.49 1.97
C ALA A 87 2.69 -12.67 2.94
N ARG A 88 3.49 -13.71 2.64
CA ARG A 88 3.71 -14.85 3.54
C ARG A 88 4.75 -14.59 4.62
N GLY A 89 5.59 -13.58 4.45
CA GLY A 89 6.64 -13.19 5.40
C GLY A 89 6.16 -12.14 6.40
N PRO A 90 6.80 -10.97 6.46
CA PRO A 90 6.58 -10.00 7.53
C PRO A 90 5.14 -9.49 7.62
N ILE A 91 4.50 -9.21 6.48
CA ILE A 91 3.13 -8.66 6.44
C ILE A 91 2.14 -9.71 6.94
N GLY A 92 2.23 -10.93 6.43
CA GLY A 92 1.37 -12.02 6.86
C GLY A 92 1.54 -12.37 8.33
N LEU A 93 2.79 -12.35 8.84
CA LEU A 93 3.07 -12.63 10.24
C LEU A 93 2.48 -11.56 11.17
N TYR A 94 2.64 -10.26 10.85
CA TYR A 94 2.05 -9.20 11.64
C TYR A 94 0.52 -9.23 11.63
N ASN A 95 -0.09 -9.51 10.47
CA ASN A 95 -1.54 -9.63 10.35
C ASN A 95 -2.07 -10.86 11.10
N ALA A 96 -1.39 -12.00 11.01
CA ALA A 96 -1.76 -13.21 11.76
C ALA A 96 -1.64 -12.97 13.27
N ALA A 97 -0.56 -12.33 13.73
CA ALA A 97 -0.39 -11.98 15.12
C ALA A 97 -1.48 -11.00 15.61
N SER A 98 -1.83 -10.00 14.80
CA SER A 98 -2.92 -9.06 15.08
C SER A 98 -4.27 -9.79 15.23
N ALA A 99 -4.58 -10.68 14.30
CA ALA A 99 -5.80 -11.48 14.34
C ALA A 99 -5.84 -12.41 15.56
N ALA A 100 -4.73 -13.08 15.89
CA ALA A 100 -4.62 -13.97 17.05
C ALA A 100 -4.86 -13.19 18.35
N VAL A 101 -4.24 -12.02 18.50
CA VAL A 101 -4.45 -11.15 19.68
C VAL A 101 -5.92 -10.75 19.79
N SER A 102 -6.57 -10.38 18.70
CA SER A 102 -7.99 -10.00 18.69
C SER A 102 -8.90 -11.14 19.12
N VAL A 103 -8.67 -12.36 18.61
CA VAL A 103 -9.47 -13.55 18.95
C VAL A 103 -9.28 -13.94 20.43
N VAL A 104 -8.04 -14.00 20.89
CA VAL A 104 -7.75 -14.31 22.30
C VAL A 104 -8.38 -13.29 23.24
N PHE A 105 -8.25 -12.02 22.91
CA PHE A 105 -8.87 -10.94 23.68
C PHE A 105 -10.40 -11.07 23.75
N THR A 106 -11.05 -11.33 22.61
CA THR A 106 -12.48 -11.57 22.56
C THR A 106 -12.88 -12.75 23.43
N GLY A 107 -12.14 -13.86 23.38
CA GLY A 107 -12.37 -15.03 24.24
C GLY A 107 -12.28 -14.70 25.74
N ILE A 108 -11.30 -13.89 26.14
CA ILE A 108 -11.14 -13.44 27.55
C ILE A 108 -12.34 -12.61 27.99
N VAL A 109 -12.84 -11.70 27.13
CA VAL A 109 -14.02 -10.88 27.42
C VAL A 109 -15.25 -11.76 27.62
N TYR A 110 -15.49 -12.72 26.74
CA TYR A 110 -16.62 -13.66 26.88
C TYR A 110 -16.52 -14.47 28.16
N ALA A 111 -15.36 -15.07 28.43
CA ALA A 111 -15.13 -15.84 29.64
C ALA A 111 -15.38 -15.00 30.92
N PHE A 112 -14.89 -13.78 30.93
CA PHE A 112 -15.07 -12.89 32.09
C PHE A 112 -16.53 -12.52 32.32
N VAL A 113 -17.27 -12.13 31.29
CA VAL A 113 -18.68 -11.75 31.38
C VAL A 113 -19.51 -12.95 31.83
N CYS A 114 -19.27 -14.15 31.26
CA CYS A 114 -19.95 -15.38 31.67
C CYS A 114 -19.67 -15.74 33.15
N LEU A 115 -18.43 -15.65 33.61
CA LEU A 115 -18.07 -15.91 35.00
C LEU A 115 -18.74 -14.93 35.96
N LYS A 116 -18.87 -13.67 35.56
CA LYS A 116 -19.58 -12.65 36.35
C LYS A 116 -21.09 -12.93 36.40
N ALA A 117 -21.70 -13.35 35.32
CA ALA A 117 -23.10 -13.75 35.31
C ALA A 117 -23.34 -14.99 36.19
N TRP A 118 -22.44 -15.98 36.11
CA TRP A 118 -22.52 -17.18 36.96
C TRP A 118 -22.36 -16.84 38.45
N ALA A 119 -21.51 -15.88 38.77
CA ALA A 119 -21.36 -15.37 40.16
C ALA A 119 -22.56 -14.52 40.63
N GLY A 120 -23.64 -14.40 39.84
CA GLY A 120 -24.86 -13.68 40.23
C GLY A 120 -24.78 -12.16 40.19
N ALA A 121 -23.73 -11.59 39.52
CA ALA A 121 -23.56 -10.14 39.47
C ALA A 121 -24.64 -9.44 38.62
N PHE A 122 -25.23 -10.17 37.62
CA PHE A 122 -26.29 -9.71 36.75
C PHE A 122 -27.01 -10.91 36.11
N GLY A 123 -28.22 -10.70 35.60
CA GLY A 123 -29.01 -11.75 34.97
C GLY A 123 -28.47 -12.15 33.59
N VAL A 124 -28.79 -13.38 33.17
CA VAL A 124 -28.35 -13.96 31.90
C VAL A 124 -28.73 -13.08 30.69
N GLY A 125 -29.87 -12.38 30.74
CA GLY A 125 -30.28 -11.44 29.68
C GLY A 125 -29.33 -10.26 29.48
N ALA A 126 -28.62 -9.85 30.54
CA ALA A 126 -27.64 -8.76 30.46
C ALA A 126 -26.29 -9.20 29.89
N VAL A 127 -26.00 -10.51 29.81
CA VAL A 127 -24.74 -11.04 29.29
C VAL A 127 -24.48 -10.58 27.86
N THR A 128 -25.44 -10.75 26.97
CA THR A 128 -25.37 -10.33 25.56
C THR A 128 -25.16 -8.83 25.43
N GLN A 129 -25.85 -8.04 26.27
CA GLN A 129 -25.74 -6.59 26.26
C GLN A 129 -24.33 -6.12 26.67
N TYR A 130 -23.76 -6.69 27.76
CA TYR A 130 -22.41 -6.37 28.19
C TYR A 130 -21.34 -6.81 27.17
N ILE A 131 -21.47 -8.02 26.62
CA ILE A 131 -20.55 -8.51 25.59
C ILE A 131 -20.58 -7.59 24.37
N SER A 132 -21.77 -7.24 23.89
CA SER A 132 -21.92 -6.33 22.75
C SER A 132 -21.32 -4.97 23.03
N ALA A 133 -21.60 -4.37 24.18
CA ALA A 133 -21.08 -3.05 24.55
C ALA A 133 -19.53 -3.04 24.59
N VAL A 134 -18.93 -4.05 25.23
CA VAL A 134 -17.45 -4.17 25.32
C VAL A 134 -16.83 -4.40 23.95
N THR A 135 -17.43 -5.27 23.14
CA THR A 135 -16.93 -5.56 21.78
C THR A 135 -17.02 -4.33 20.88
N TRP A 136 -18.12 -3.60 20.93
CA TRP A 136 -18.31 -2.36 20.20
C TRP A 136 -17.28 -1.29 20.61
N LEU A 137 -17.08 -1.10 21.91
CA LEU A 137 -16.09 -0.15 22.41
C LEU A 137 -14.67 -0.53 21.96
N ALA A 138 -14.31 -1.81 22.11
CA ALA A 138 -13.01 -2.31 21.67
C ALA A 138 -12.79 -2.12 20.17
N GLY A 139 -13.81 -2.42 19.36
CA GLY A 139 -13.80 -2.22 17.90
C GLY A 139 -13.63 -0.75 17.52
N SER A 140 -14.34 0.15 18.17
CA SER A 140 -14.26 1.59 17.94
C SER A 140 -12.86 2.15 18.25
N VAL A 141 -12.28 1.76 19.39
CA VAL A 141 -10.92 2.16 19.77
C VAL A 141 -9.90 1.61 18.77
N SER A 142 -10.02 0.34 18.39
CA SER A 142 -9.16 -0.28 17.39
C SER A 142 -9.23 0.43 16.04
N SER A 143 -10.44 0.81 15.61
CA SER A 143 -10.65 1.56 14.36
C SER A 143 -9.99 2.95 14.43
N LEU A 144 -10.12 3.67 15.53
CA LEU A 144 -9.45 4.97 15.70
C LEU A 144 -7.93 4.86 15.58
N ILE A 145 -7.34 3.86 16.23
CA ILE A 145 -5.89 3.63 16.17
C ILE A 145 -5.47 3.23 14.73
N GLY A 146 -6.25 2.36 14.06
CA GLY A 146 -6.04 1.97 12.68
C GLY A 146 -6.05 3.18 11.74
N THR A 147 -7.13 3.98 11.80
CA THR A 147 -7.27 5.19 10.98
C THR A 147 -6.14 6.19 11.20
N ALA A 148 -5.70 6.39 12.46
CA ALA A 148 -4.56 7.25 12.74
C ALA A 148 -3.26 6.73 12.09
N GLY A 149 -3.07 5.41 12.04
CA GLY A 149 -1.96 4.77 11.33
C GLY A 149 -2.03 4.97 9.81
N GLU A 150 -3.20 4.78 9.23
CA GLU A 150 -3.46 5.02 7.81
C GLU A 150 -3.22 6.48 7.42
N MET A 151 -3.71 7.44 8.22
CA MET A 151 -3.44 8.86 7.99
C MET A 151 -1.95 9.17 7.95
N ARG A 152 -1.17 8.59 8.87
CA ARG A 152 0.28 8.75 8.88
C ARG A 152 0.95 8.17 7.63
N ASN A 153 0.49 7.00 7.17
CA ASN A 153 1.00 6.38 5.96
C ASN A 153 0.63 7.21 4.71
N ASN A 154 -0.60 7.71 4.66
CA ASN A 154 -1.08 8.57 3.56
C ASN A 154 -0.30 9.89 3.51
N ALA A 155 0.06 10.47 4.65
CA ALA A 155 0.90 11.67 4.69
C ALA A 155 2.26 11.45 4.02
N SER A 156 2.82 10.24 4.10
CA SER A 156 4.08 9.90 3.41
C SER A 156 3.94 9.91 1.88
N PHE A 157 2.80 9.49 1.36
CA PHE A 157 2.51 9.54 -0.09
C PHE A 157 2.24 10.98 -0.56
N LEU A 158 1.55 11.79 0.25
CA LEU A 158 1.33 13.20 -0.05
C LEU A 158 2.64 13.98 -0.13
N LYS A 159 3.63 13.63 0.68
CA LYS A 159 4.96 14.25 0.60
C LYS A 159 5.58 14.11 -0.79
N LEU A 160 5.48 12.94 -1.42
CA LEU A 160 6.00 12.72 -2.78
C LEU A 160 5.30 13.60 -3.82
N ILE A 161 3.99 13.82 -3.65
CA ILE A 161 3.22 14.71 -4.54
C ILE A 161 3.67 16.17 -4.34
N LEU A 162 3.89 16.58 -3.10
CA LEU A 162 4.37 17.93 -2.79
C LEU A 162 5.77 18.15 -3.35
N GLU A 163 6.69 17.19 -3.19
CA GLU A 163 8.02 17.23 -3.78
C GLU A 163 7.98 17.37 -5.31
N TYR A 164 7.03 16.69 -5.96
CA TYR A 164 6.82 16.83 -7.40
C TYR A 164 6.32 18.23 -7.78
N LEU A 165 5.40 18.79 -7.02
CA LEU A 165 4.85 20.12 -7.26
C LEU A 165 5.87 21.26 -6.96
N GLU A 166 6.84 20.99 -6.11
CA GLU A 166 7.92 21.92 -5.76
C GLU A 166 9.09 21.90 -6.75
N ILE A 167 9.06 21.01 -7.77
CA ILE A 167 10.08 21.02 -8.82
C ILE A 167 10.07 22.39 -9.51
N PRO A 168 11.16 23.15 -9.43
CA PRO A 168 11.22 24.48 -10.03
C PRO A 168 11.17 24.35 -11.56
N ASP A 169 10.43 25.25 -12.19
CA ASP A 169 10.48 25.41 -13.64
C ASP A 169 11.85 26.01 -14.02
N THR A 170 12.72 25.17 -14.57
CA THR A 170 14.06 25.54 -15.01
C THR A 170 14.10 26.05 -16.45
N MET A 171 12.95 26.01 -17.15
CA MET A 171 12.87 26.49 -18.52
C MET A 171 12.75 28.02 -18.55
N CYS A 172 13.74 28.69 -19.13
CA CYS A 172 13.66 30.10 -19.41
C CYS A 172 12.58 30.36 -20.47
N GLN A 173 11.44 30.88 -20.03
CA GLN A 173 10.41 31.39 -20.95
C GLN A 173 10.88 32.75 -21.46
N GLY A 174 11.05 32.84 -22.80
CA GLY A 174 11.41 34.11 -23.43
C GLY A 174 10.38 35.22 -23.13
N SER A 175 10.85 36.41 -22.82
CA SER A 175 10.02 37.57 -22.53
C SER A 175 9.52 38.33 -23.76
N LEU A 176 9.96 37.93 -24.96
CA LEU A 176 9.60 38.59 -26.20
C LEU A 176 8.27 38.03 -26.74
N PRO A 177 7.22 38.87 -26.90
CA PRO A 177 6.00 38.45 -27.53
C PRO A 177 6.22 38.16 -29.01
N LEU A 178 5.69 37.02 -29.47
CA LEU A 178 5.64 36.69 -30.89
C LEU A 178 4.86 37.76 -31.65
N LYS A 179 5.55 38.54 -32.49
CA LYS A 179 4.88 39.45 -33.41
C LYS A 179 4.22 38.63 -34.51
N ARG A 180 2.88 38.53 -34.48
CA ARG A 180 2.12 37.94 -35.57
C ARG A 180 2.28 38.78 -36.83
N LYS A 181 2.90 38.25 -37.82
CA LYS A 181 3.04 38.84 -39.16
C LYS A 181 2.47 37.85 -40.21
N GLY A 182 1.13 37.77 -40.23
CA GLY A 182 0.42 36.85 -41.11
C GLY A 182 0.21 35.46 -40.53
N ASP A 183 -0.33 34.54 -41.32
CA ASP A 183 -0.67 33.15 -40.89
C ASP A 183 0.50 32.16 -41.10
N VAL A 184 1.64 32.62 -41.66
CA VAL A 184 2.79 31.79 -41.92
C VAL A 184 3.90 32.13 -40.93
N HIS A 185 4.34 31.14 -40.18
CA HIS A 185 5.43 31.27 -39.21
C HIS A 185 6.63 30.44 -39.69
N GLU A 186 7.79 31.08 -39.77
CA GLU A 186 9.05 30.41 -40.03
C GLU A 186 9.79 30.21 -38.72
N ILE A 187 10.17 28.97 -38.40
CA ILE A 187 10.94 28.61 -37.23
C ILE A 187 12.32 28.16 -37.71
N GLU A 188 13.35 28.92 -37.30
CA GLU A 188 14.72 28.64 -37.70
C GLU A 188 15.53 28.31 -36.42
N PHE A 189 16.22 27.19 -36.45
CA PHE A 189 17.19 26.79 -35.41
C PHE A 189 18.61 27.03 -35.97
N ARG A 190 19.34 27.93 -35.31
CA ARG A 190 20.73 28.22 -35.66
C ARG A 190 21.65 27.85 -34.53
N GLY A 191 22.53 26.87 -34.74
CA GLY A 191 23.55 26.48 -33.75
C GLY A 191 23.00 26.10 -32.40
N VAL A 192 21.82 25.48 -32.36
CA VAL A 192 21.16 25.04 -31.12
C VAL A 192 21.75 23.70 -30.70
N SER A 193 22.33 23.65 -29.52
CA SER A 193 22.77 22.40 -28.88
C SER A 193 21.90 22.13 -27.67
N PHE A 194 21.47 20.89 -27.50
CA PHE A 194 20.66 20.47 -26.37
C PHE A 194 21.30 19.28 -25.66
N GLN A 195 21.26 19.30 -24.34
CA GLN A 195 21.72 18.21 -23.50
C GLN A 195 20.68 17.90 -22.44
N TYR A 196 20.30 16.62 -22.32
CA TYR A 196 19.45 16.19 -21.19
C TYR A 196 20.25 16.26 -19.89
N PRO A 197 19.65 16.74 -18.79
CA PRO A 197 20.27 16.71 -17.48
C PRO A 197 20.71 15.28 -17.11
N GLY A 198 22.01 15.07 -16.83
CA GLY A 198 22.57 13.77 -16.53
C GLY A 198 23.06 12.93 -17.72
N SER A 199 22.92 13.41 -18.95
CA SER A 199 23.53 12.80 -20.13
C SER A 199 24.93 13.36 -20.38
N SER A 200 25.87 12.49 -20.80
CA SER A 200 27.21 12.89 -21.26
C SER A 200 27.24 13.26 -22.75
N ASP A 201 26.18 12.96 -23.50
CA ASP A 201 26.14 13.14 -24.95
C ASP A 201 25.41 14.42 -25.33
N TYR A 202 26.08 15.24 -26.16
CA TYR A 202 25.48 16.40 -26.85
C TYR A 202 24.78 15.92 -28.13
N GLN A 203 23.53 16.30 -28.28
CA GLN A 203 22.83 16.19 -29.56
C GLN A 203 22.81 17.59 -30.19
N SER A 204 23.53 17.73 -31.28
CA SER A 204 23.56 18.95 -32.12
C SER A 204 22.70 18.76 -33.33
#